data_1f2d9b0b5d799ef4c885feadda591c31
#
_entry.id   1f2d9b0b5d799ef4c885feadda591c31
#
_cell.length_a   1.000
_cell.length_b   1.000
_cell.length_c   1.000
_cell.angle_alpha   90.00
_cell.angle_beta   90.00
_cell.angle_gamma   90.00
#
_symmetry.space_group_name_H-M   'P 1'
#
loop_
_entity.id
_entity.type
_entity.pdbx_description
1 polymer ?
#
loop_
_entity_poly.entity_id
_entity_poly.type
_entity_poly.pdbx_seq_one_letter_code
_entity_poly.pdbx_strand_id
1 'polypeptide(L)'
;MKKGFKWTYIVLILCMIAAIGMTVYRNLAYRYEMQGDVVDLSACYAGATGYDVSDRSDANGRCFTMSGEDPQFILSSAEGGIGGTIGGIALTFGDVWTGSEPLPVQVFYAGVGESFTEKHSVKSALRIGEQRLLIPIPLGEYQLLRFDIDGDFSLKAIEGCSGNMKATAYVSEETVIHCLWYIPAIIIGFCLIYWAHSARMKESGLRGEQYVRTIFFGAEPSKDREVYLDYLRILAAVFVILAHACSPMVDLADANWKRLVLVCGLSLGLTCNLLYVMLSGTLLLGAKNRQDEGVLPFYIRRASKVIIPLIAYYLLLLSLNDEVGFLPPRNLGAAFKRIVTGAPDVGPHLWLIYTIVALYLVTPFLRVMMQHLSDRMIFSLAAVILVLNLLTNYLPLFGMTFGASTFLAGWEGVFLLGYIMTRQNELSGASKRNKALLVAAVAAYVITVGVVYHDSDQMNYVYNNASTMVIISCGIFALFLQNKDKFTGGSNLFVRLCSKYSYSIILIHWYALFVVVQGRFHITALRFGCIGGIIASVVLTFVVCTIISIVFDNTVVIVCNVLFDKLSTGLLSLTNKNREKA
;
A
#
# COMPACT_ATOMS: atom_id res chain seq x y z
N MET A 1 13.49 -11.33 36.30
CA MET A 1 13.47 -12.28 35.18
C MET A 1 12.26 -13.22 35.14
N LYS A 2 11.85 -13.89 36.23
CA LYS A 2 10.74 -14.87 36.20
C LYS A 2 9.34 -14.31 35.86
N LYS A 3 9.00 -13.04 36.16
CA LYS A 3 7.69 -12.46 35.84
C LYS A 3 7.54 -12.08 34.35
N GLY A 4 8.58 -11.58 33.70
CA GLY A 4 8.53 -11.23 32.27
C GLY A 4 8.39 -12.45 31.35
N PHE A 5 8.98 -13.57 31.74
CA PHE A 5 8.90 -14.82 31.00
C PHE A 5 7.47 -15.39 30.89
N LYS A 6 6.66 -15.23 31.97
CA LYS A 6 5.26 -15.69 31.96
C LYS A 6 4.37 -14.90 30.98
N TRP A 7 4.55 -13.59 30.87
CA TRP A 7 3.79 -12.74 29.96
C TRP A 7 4.10 -13.04 28.48
N THR A 8 5.35 -13.36 28.17
CA THR A 8 5.75 -13.74 26.80
C THR A 8 5.03 -15.00 26.32
N TYR A 9 4.87 -16.02 27.17
CA TYR A 9 4.09 -17.22 26.81
C TYR A 9 2.60 -16.94 26.64
N ILE A 10 2.03 -16.08 27.49
CA ILE A 10 0.61 -15.71 27.36
C ILE A 10 0.37 -15.00 26.04
N VAL A 11 1.23 -14.04 25.66
CA VAL A 11 1.13 -13.33 24.39
C VAL A 11 1.30 -14.30 23.21
N LEU A 12 2.25 -15.22 23.27
CA LEU A 12 2.45 -16.25 22.25
C LEU A 12 1.18 -17.09 22.05
N ILE A 13 0.61 -17.60 23.14
CA ILE A 13 -0.61 -18.42 23.10
C ILE A 13 -1.78 -17.61 22.51
N LEU A 14 -1.94 -16.35 22.91
CA LEU A 14 -2.99 -15.48 22.36
C LEU A 14 -2.80 -15.21 20.86
N CYS A 15 -1.56 -14.99 20.42
CA CYS A 15 -1.25 -14.84 18.98
C CYS A 15 -1.57 -16.13 18.20
N MET A 16 -1.24 -17.30 18.75
CA MET A 16 -1.56 -18.59 18.14
C MET A 16 -3.07 -18.79 18.02
N ILE A 17 -3.82 -18.56 19.11
CA ILE A 17 -5.29 -18.67 19.11
C ILE A 17 -5.90 -17.71 18.09
N ALA A 18 -5.43 -16.46 18.06
CA ALA A 18 -5.93 -15.45 17.10
C ALA A 18 -5.61 -15.84 15.64
N ALA A 19 -4.40 -16.33 15.36
CA ALA A 19 -4.02 -16.78 14.02
C ALA A 19 -4.85 -17.99 13.57
N ILE A 20 -5.00 -18.99 14.41
CA ILE A 20 -5.83 -20.17 14.13
C ILE A 20 -7.29 -19.76 13.94
N GLY A 21 -7.83 -18.96 14.85
CA GLY A 21 -9.22 -18.49 14.78
C GLY A 21 -9.49 -17.68 13.50
N MET A 22 -8.57 -16.80 13.12
CA MET A 22 -8.69 -16.01 11.90
C MET A 22 -8.59 -16.88 10.63
N THR A 23 -7.71 -17.86 10.63
CA THR A 23 -7.56 -18.81 9.51
C THR A 23 -8.81 -19.67 9.36
N VAL A 24 -9.32 -20.21 10.46
CA VAL A 24 -10.58 -20.97 10.44
C VAL A 24 -11.73 -20.09 9.96
N TYR A 25 -11.86 -18.88 10.48
CA TYR A 25 -12.93 -17.95 10.09
C TYR A 25 -12.88 -17.59 8.60
N ARG A 26 -11.69 -17.31 8.06
CA ARG A 26 -11.52 -16.94 6.63
C ARG A 26 -11.71 -18.10 5.66
N ASN A 27 -11.44 -19.34 6.11
CA ASN A 27 -11.50 -20.55 5.28
C ASN A 27 -12.60 -21.52 5.74
N LEU A 28 -13.65 -21.00 6.38
CA LEU A 28 -14.83 -21.82 6.65
C LEU A 28 -15.44 -22.29 5.33
N ALA A 29 -15.49 -23.59 5.13
CA ALA A 29 -16.20 -24.22 4.05
C ALA A 29 -17.66 -24.50 4.45
N TYR A 30 -18.54 -24.50 3.49
CA TYR A 30 -19.95 -24.76 3.71
C TYR A 30 -20.39 -25.97 2.90
N ARG A 31 -21.12 -26.88 3.56
CA ARG A 31 -21.93 -27.88 2.88
C ARG A 31 -23.35 -27.36 2.83
N TYR A 32 -23.91 -27.44 1.66
CA TYR A 32 -25.28 -27.02 1.41
C TYR A 32 -26.19 -28.26 1.28
N GLU A 33 -27.39 -28.15 1.80
CA GLU A 33 -28.44 -29.13 1.66
C GLU A 33 -29.68 -28.43 1.07
N MET A 34 -30.27 -29.03 0.04
CA MET A 34 -31.52 -28.53 -0.56
C MET A 34 -32.66 -28.64 0.45
N GLN A 35 -33.46 -27.59 0.54
CA GLN A 35 -34.65 -27.53 1.38
C GLN A 35 -35.89 -27.27 0.54
N GLY A 36 -37.03 -27.86 0.91
CA GLY A 36 -38.26 -27.77 0.17
C GLY A 36 -38.33 -28.78 -1.01
N ASP A 37 -39.23 -28.51 -1.94
CA ASP A 37 -39.43 -29.38 -3.09
C ASP A 37 -38.33 -29.16 -4.13
N VAL A 38 -37.91 -30.24 -4.78
CA VAL A 38 -36.96 -30.20 -5.89
C VAL A 38 -37.72 -29.84 -7.16
N VAL A 39 -37.27 -28.80 -7.84
CA VAL A 39 -37.84 -28.31 -9.11
C VAL A 39 -36.87 -28.70 -10.22
N ASP A 40 -37.35 -29.49 -11.15
CA ASP A 40 -36.59 -29.85 -12.34
C ASP A 40 -36.58 -28.68 -13.34
N LEU A 41 -35.37 -28.13 -13.60
CA LEU A 41 -35.16 -27.04 -14.55
C LEU A 41 -34.86 -27.54 -15.97
N SER A 42 -34.98 -28.85 -16.23
CA SER A 42 -34.70 -29.47 -17.54
C SER A 42 -35.61 -28.92 -18.65
N ALA A 43 -36.84 -28.52 -18.34
CA ALA A 43 -37.74 -27.89 -19.29
C ALA A 43 -37.20 -26.54 -19.81
N CYS A 44 -36.39 -25.82 -19.01
CA CYS A 44 -35.80 -24.56 -19.39
C CYS A 44 -34.58 -24.72 -20.32
N TYR A 45 -34.08 -25.93 -20.51
CA TYR A 45 -33.02 -26.22 -21.48
C TYR A 45 -33.43 -25.93 -22.92
N ALA A 46 -34.69 -26.08 -23.27
CA ALA A 46 -35.18 -25.77 -24.62
C ALA A 46 -35.00 -24.28 -24.99
N GLY A 47 -34.99 -23.43 -23.99
CA GLY A 47 -34.72 -21.99 -24.12
C GLY A 47 -33.28 -21.59 -23.84
N ALA A 48 -32.36 -22.53 -23.59
CA ALA A 48 -30.96 -22.19 -23.27
C ALA A 48 -30.26 -21.60 -24.49
N THR A 49 -29.61 -20.47 -24.27
CA THR A 49 -28.74 -19.79 -25.24
C THR A 49 -27.30 -19.87 -24.76
N GLY A 50 -26.43 -20.43 -25.61
CA GLY A 50 -24.98 -20.49 -25.31
C GLY A 50 -24.22 -19.36 -25.99
N TYR A 51 -23.27 -18.76 -25.29
CA TYR A 51 -22.27 -17.82 -25.82
C TYR A 51 -20.90 -18.41 -25.57
N ASP A 52 -20.06 -18.40 -26.58
CA ASP A 52 -18.73 -19.00 -26.52
C ASP A 52 -18.70 -20.47 -26.03
N VAL A 53 -19.83 -21.16 -26.23
CA VAL A 53 -20.06 -22.55 -25.85
C VAL A 53 -20.79 -23.27 -26.99
N SER A 54 -20.25 -24.39 -27.45
CA SER A 54 -20.93 -25.28 -28.38
C SER A 54 -21.71 -26.36 -27.61
N ASP A 55 -23.00 -26.45 -27.84
CA ASP A 55 -23.89 -27.45 -27.24
C ASP A 55 -23.90 -28.74 -28.09
N ARG A 56 -23.48 -29.85 -27.50
CA ARG A 56 -23.59 -31.20 -28.10
C ARG A 56 -24.42 -32.07 -27.17
N SER A 57 -25.60 -32.40 -27.60
CA SER A 57 -26.45 -33.36 -26.86
C SER A 57 -26.04 -34.79 -27.18
N ASP A 58 -25.86 -35.60 -26.13
CA ASP A 58 -25.64 -37.03 -26.21
C ASP A 58 -26.67 -37.81 -25.33
N ALA A 59 -26.57 -39.13 -25.29
CA ALA A 59 -27.45 -39.98 -24.49
C ALA A 59 -27.32 -39.79 -22.96
N ASN A 60 -26.25 -39.13 -22.50
CA ASN A 60 -25.93 -38.90 -21.09
C ASN A 60 -26.30 -37.48 -20.60
N GLY A 61 -26.75 -36.59 -21.48
CA GLY A 61 -27.14 -35.22 -21.17
C GLY A 61 -26.63 -34.19 -22.17
N ARG A 62 -26.62 -32.91 -21.78
CA ARG A 62 -26.03 -31.82 -22.57
C ARG A 62 -24.56 -31.69 -22.30
N CYS A 63 -23.78 -31.74 -23.36
CA CYS A 63 -22.34 -31.51 -23.34
C CYS A 63 -22.03 -30.11 -23.87
N PHE A 64 -21.32 -29.33 -23.11
CA PHE A 64 -20.89 -27.98 -23.48
C PHE A 64 -19.36 -27.96 -23.64
N THR A 65 -18.89 -27.52 -24.80
CA THR A 65 -17.47 -27.36 -25.09
C THR A 65 -17.18 -25.89 -25.26
N MET A 66 -16.17 -25.40 -24.58
CA MET A 66 -15.70 -24.00 -24.70
C MET A 66 -15.31 -23.71 -26.15
N SER A 67 -15.80 -22.60 -26.70
CA SER A 67 -15.47 -22.12 -28.04
C SER A 67 -14.93 -20.68 -28.08
N GLY A 68 -14.85 -19.99 -26.93
CA GLY A 68 -14.40 -18.62 -26.80
C GLY A 68 -13.85 -18.30 -25.41
N GLU A 69 -13.65 -17.02 -25.14
CA GLU A 69 -13.02 -16.54 -23.89
C GLU A 69 -14.01 -16.32 -22.74
N ASP A 70 -15.34 -16.26 -23.02
CA ASP A 70 -16.39 -16.01 -22.01
C ASP A 70 -17.52 -17.07 -22.11
N PRO A 71 -17.23 -18.33 -21.72
CA PRO A 71 -18.19 -19.43 -21.85
C PRO A 71 -19.36 -19.27 -20.89
N GLN A 72 -20.56 -19.09 -21.42
CA GLN A 72 -21.78 -18.92 -20.65
C GLN A 72 -22.99 -19.58 -21.30
N PHE A 73 -23.93 -20.03 -20.47
CA PHE A 73 -25.25 -20.42 -20.96
C PHE A 73 -26.37 -19.83 -20.11
N ILE A 74 -27.48 -19.51 -20.73
CA ILE A 74 -28.59 -18.81 -20.10
C ILE A 74 -29.84 -19.70 -20.20
N LEU A 75 -30.47 -19.98 -19.06
CA LEU A 75 -31.82 -20.53 -18.99
C LEU A 75 -32.81 -19.38 -18.95
N SER A 76 -33.85 -19.47 -19.76
CA SER A 76 -34.93 -18.49 -19.79
C SER A 76 -36.28 -19.18 -19.79
N SER A 77 -37.28 -18.51 -19.22
CA SER A 77 -38.69 -18.95 -19.31
C SER A 77 -39.52 -17.90 -20.06
N ALA A 78 -40.28 -18.33 -21.02
CA ALA A 78 -41.21 -17.46 -21.75
C ALA A 78 -42.47 -17.10 -20.94
N GLU A 79 -42.83 -17.90 -19.94
CA GLU A 79 -44.03 -17.75 -19.13
C GLU A 79 -43.68 -17.70 -17.64
N GLY A 80 -43.52 -16.50 -17.12
CA GLY A 80 -43.73 -16.22 -15.68
C GLY A 80 -42.72 -16.72 -14.67
N GLY A 81 -41.52 -17.20 -15.05
CA GLY A 81 -40.46 -17.58 -14.13
C GLY A 81 -39.90 -18.99 -14.31
N ILE A 82 -38.63 -19.17 -13.99
CA ILE A 82 -37.94 -20.46 -14.08
C ILE A 82 -38.26 -21.26 -12.82
N GLY A 83 -39.15 -22.25 -12.95
CA GLY A 83 -39.43 -23.22 -11.90
C GLY A 83 -40.12 -22.68 -10.62
N GLY A 84 -40.73 -21.49 -10.66
CA GLY A 84 -41.36 -20.85 -9.53
C GLY A 84 -40.34 -20.22 -8.57
N THR A 85 -40.63 -20.22 -7.27
CA THR A 85 -39.70 -19.68 -6.25
C THR A 85 -38.53 -20.65 -6.03
N ILE A 86 -37.32 -20.17 -6.21
CA ILE A 86 -36.06 -20.94 -6.06
C ILE A 86 -35.15 -20.28 -5.04
N GLY A 87 -34.60 -21.05 -4.11
CA GLY A 87 -33.62 -20.60 -3.09
C GLY A 87 -32.24 -21.26 -3.20
N GLY A 88 -32.04 -22.06 -4.25
CA GLY A 88 -30.76 -22.69 -4.56
C GLY A 88 -30.82 -23.54 -5.81
N ILE A 89 -29.64 -23.79 -6.37
CA ILE A 89 -29.47 -24.54 -7.63
C ILE A 89 -28.51 -25.70 -7.39
N ALA A 90 -28.82 -26.86 -7.91
CA ALA A 90 -27.97 -28.03 -7.98
C ALA A 90 -27.58 -28.29 -9.42
N LEU A 91 -26.31 -28.29 -9.75
CA LEU A 91 -25.73 -28.73 -11.00
C LEU A 91 -25.20 -30.15 -10.82
N THR A 92 -25.72 -31.10 -11.60
CA THR A 92 -25.16 -32.46 -11.65
C THR A 92 -24.41 -32.61 -12.97
N PHE A 93 -23.10 -32.80 -12.90
CA PHE A 93 -22.25 -32.99 -14.06
C PHE A 93 -22.33 -34.44 -14.56
N GLY A 94 -22.04 -34.65 -15.83
CA GLY A 94 -22.03 -35.99 -16.45
C GLY A 94 -20.99 -36.91 -15.83
N ASP A 95 -19.80 -36.37 -15.60
CA ASP A 95 -18.67 -37.11 -15.01
C ASP A 95 -18.19 -36.44 -13.74
N VAL A 96 -17.45 -37.20 -12.95
CA VAL A 96 -16.72 -36.68 -11.77
C VAL A 96 -15.60 -35.75 -12.25
N TRP A 97 -15.50 -34.57 -11.67
CA TRP A 97 -14.46 -33.61 -12.04
C TRP A 97 -13.06 -34.12 -11.68
N THR A 98 -12.21 -34.30 -12.68
CA THR A 98 -10.84 -34.82 -12.55
C THR A 98 -9.77 -33.81 -12.97
N GLY A 99 -10.12 -32.53 -13.14
CA GLY A 99 -9.18 -31.46 -13.46
C GLY A 99 -8.10 -31.26 -12.40
N SER A 100 -7.07 -30.51 -12.74
CA SER A 100 -5.97 -30.18 -11.80
C SER A 100 -6.36 -29.16 -10.72
N GLU A 101 -7.43 -28.39 -10.97
CA GLU A 101 -7.97 -27.36 -10.09
C GLU A 101 -9.50 -27.49 -10.02
N PRO A 102 -10.16 -26.94 -8.97
CA PRO A 102 -11.61 -26.88 -8.92
C PRO A 102 -12.17 -26.12 -10.14
N LEU A 103 -13.27 -26.58 -10.71
CA LEU A 103 -13.94 -25.93 -11.82
C LEU A 103 -14.73 -24.71 -11.34
N PRO A 104 -14.36 -23.48 -11.73
CA PRO A 104 -15.08 -22.28 -11.31
C PRO A 104 -16.47 -22.23 -11.93
N VAL A 105 -17.47 -21.84 -11.16
CA VAL A 105 -18.85 -21.65 -11.60
C VAL A 105 -19.39 -20.35 -11.00
N GLN A 106 -19.85 -19.43 -11.84
CA GLN A 106 -20.59 -18.25 -11.42
C GLN A 106 -22.03 -18.32 -11.94
N VAL A 107 -22.98 -18.09 -11.06
CA VAL A 107 -24.39 -18.07 -11.40
C VAL A 107 -24.94 -16.68 -11.20
N PHE A 108 -25.45 -16.08 -12.26
CA PHE A 108 -26.19 -14.83 -12.23
C PHE A 108 -27.68 -15.13 -12.26
N TYR A 109 -28.46 -14.34 -11.55
CA TYR A 109 -29.90 -14.48 -11.47
C TYR A 109 -30.58 -13.11 -11.68
N ALA A 110 -31.67 -13.10 -12.45
CA ALA A 110 -32.42 -11.90 -12.74
C ALA A 110 -33.94 -12.18 -12.70
N GLY A 111 -34.67 -11.28 -12.03
CA GLY A 111 -36.12 -11.26 -12.00
C GLY A 111 -36.73 -10.71 -13.30
N VAL A 112 -38.05 -10.58 -13.33
CA VAL A 112 -38.78 -10.05 -14.48
C VAL A 112 -38.37 -8.60 -14.75
N GLY A 113 -37.86 -8.34 -15.96
CA GLY A 113 -37.43 -7.00 -16.37
C GLY A 113 -36.08 -6.54 -15.82
N GLU A 114 -35.35 -7.41 -15.12
CA GLU A 114 -34.02 -7.14 -14.63
C GLU A 114 -32.94 -7.63 -15.60
N SER A 115 -31.77 -7.01 -15.54
CA SER A 115 -30.55 -7.44 -16.25
C SER A 115 -29.55 -8.07 -15.30
N PHE A 116 -28.66 -8.91 -15.82
CA PHE A 116 -27.57 -9.49 -15.04
C PHE A 116 -26.61 -8.42 -14.52
N THR A 117 -26.25 -8.52 -13.24
CA THR A 117 -25.27 -7.66 -12.59
C THR A 117 -24.39 -8.48 -11.66
N GLU A 118 -23.16 -8.04 -11.40
CA GLU A 118 -22.27 -8.69 -10.43
C GLU A 118 -22.86 -8.76 -9.01
N LYS A 119 -23.77 -7.86 -8.66
CA LYS A 119 -24.47 -7.89 -7.36
C LYS A 119 -25.50 -9.00 -7.26
N HIS A 120 -26.03 -9.44 -8.40
CA HIS A 120 -27.00 -10.53 -8.52
C HIS A 120 -26.29 -11.77 -9.06
N SER A 121 -25.16 -12.15 -8.44
CA SER A 121 -24.42 -13.37 -8.77
C SER A 121 -23.86 -14.07 -7.55
N VAL A 122 -23.62 -15.37 -7.69
CA VAL A 122 -22.94 -16.22 -6.68
C VAL A 122 -21.82 -16.97 -7.36
N LYS A 123 -20.61 -16.87 -6.80
CA LYS A 123 -19.43 -17.63 -7.23
C LYS A 123 -19.29 -18.89 -6.39
N SER A 124 -19.04 -20.00 -7.05
CA SER A 124 -18.81 -21.32 -6.45
C SER A 124 -17.80 -22.10 -7.29
N ALA A 125 -17.43 -23.29 -6.87
CA ALA A 125 -16.56 -24.17 -7.67
C ALA A 125 -16.86 -25.64 -7.39
N LEU A 126 -16.87 -26.45 -8.46
CA LEU A 126 -16.93 -27.91 -8.34
C LEU A 126 -15.55 -28.44 -7.97
N ARG A 127 -15.46 -29.16 -6.86
CA ARG A 127 -14.20 -29.71 -6.38
C ARG A 127 -13.76 -30.94 -7.15
N ILE A 128 -12.49 -31.20 -7.13
CA ILE A 128 -11.92 -32.44 -7.68
C ILE A 128 -12.54 -33.64 -6.95
N GLY A 129 -13.01 -34.62 -7.70
CA GLY A 129 -13.68 -35.82 -7.16
C GLY A 129 -15.17 -35.64 -6.90
N GLU A 130 -15.76 -34.45 -7.14
CA GLU A 130 -17.20 -34.20 -7.02
C GLU A 130 -17.87 -34.24 -8.40
N GLN A 131 -19.14 -34.57 -8.41
CA GLN A 131 -19.99 -34.62 -9.60
C GLN A 131 -21.21 -33.70 -9.47
N ARG A 132 -21.50 -33.20 -8.25
CA ARG A 132 -22.66 -32.37 -7.95
C ARG A 132 -22.23 -31.12 -7.21
N LEU A 133 -22.67 -29.97 -7.72
CA LEU A 133 -22.42 -28.66 -7.12
C LEU A 133 -23.73 -28.04 -6.64
N LEU A 134 -23.80 -27.66 -5.38
CA LEU A 134 -24.93 -26.95 -4.77
C LEU A 134 -24.58 -25.47 -4.60
N ILE A 135 -25.40 -24.59 -5.17
CA ILE A 135 -25.18 -23.15 -5.22
C ILE A 135 -26.37 -22.45 -4.54
N PRO A 136 -26.18 -21.85 -3.37
CA PRO A 136 -27.25 -21.08 -2.73
C PRO A 136 -27.45 -19.77 -3.50
N ILE A 137 -28.69 -19.46 -3.83
CA ILE A 137 -29.11 -18.15 -4.35
C ILE A 137 -30.17 -17.57 -3.41
N PRO A 138 -30.39 -16.26 -3.38
CA PRO A 138 -31.50 -15.69 -2.61
C PRO A 138 -32.83 -16.32 -3.00
N LEU A 139 -33.73 -16.55 -2.06
CA LEU A 139 -35.06 -17.08 -2.36
C LEU A 139 -35.84 -16.06 -3.18
N GLY A 140 -36.27 -16.44 -4.38
CA GLY A 140 -36.97 -15.53 -5.29
C GLY A 140 -37.54 -16.24 -6.53
N GLU A 141 -38.29 -15.48 -7.32
CA GLU A 141 -38.77 -15.90 -8.65
C GLU A 141 -37.89 -15.28 -9.73
N TYR A 142 -37.25 -16.11 -10.54
CA TYR A 142 -36.29 -15.67 -11.54
C TYR A 142 -36.82 -15.93 -12.95
N GLN A 143 -36.59 -14.99 -13.87
CA GLN A 143 -36.89 -15.14 -15.28
C GLN A 143 -35.69 -15.65 -16.07
N LEU A 144 -34.50 -15.26 -15.64
CA LEU A 144 -33.24 -15.60 -16.30
C LEU A 144 -32.23 -16.12 -15.27
N LEU A 145 -31.54 -17.20 -15.61
CA LEU A 145 -30.38 -17.73 -14.91
C LEU A 145 -29.25 -17.87 -15.92
N ARG A 146 -28.10 -17.24 -15.65
CA ARG A 146 -26.88 -17.35 -16.45
C ARG A 146 -25.82 -18.09 -15.66
N PHE A 147 -25.16 -19.02 -16.32
CA PHE A 147 -24.09 -19.84 -15.77
C PHE A 147 -22.82 -19.60 -16.55
N ASP A 148 -21.80 -19.07 -15.89
CA ASP A 148 -20.45 -18.90 -16.42
C ASP A 148 -19.61 -20.02 -15.82
N ILE A 149 -19.13 -20.94 -16.66
CA ILE A 149 -18.37 -22.13 -16.26
C ILE A 149 -17.10 -22.17 -17.10
N ASP A 150 -15.95 -21.99 -16.45
CA ASP A 150 -14.66 -21.86 -17.11
C ASP A 150 -14.01 -23.25 -17.34
N GLY A 151 -14.45 -23.93 -18.37
CA GLY A 151 -13.93 -25.25 -18.79
C GLY A 151 -14.95 -26.05 -19.60
N ASP A 152 -14.49 -27.13 -20.23
CA ASP A 152 -15.37 -28.10 -20.90
C ASP A 152 -16.13 -28.90 -19.85
N PHE A 153 -17.44 -29.00 -20.00
CA PHE A 153 -18.28 -29.72 -19.06
C PHE A 153 -19.48 -30.39 -19.72
N SER A 154 -20.00 -31.43 -19.08
CA SER A 154 -21.29 -32.03 -19.41
C SER A 154 -22.22 -31.90 -18.22
N LEU A 155 -23.48 -31.49 -18.45
CA LEU A 155 -24.52 -31.40 -17.43
C LEU A 155 -25.52 -32.50 -17.62
N LYS A 156 -25.73 -33.32 -16.59
CA LYS A 156 -26.74 -34.37 -16.54
C LYS A 156 -28.09 -33.83 -16.06
N ALA A 157 -28.08 -32.92 -15.08
CA ALA A 157 -29.28 -32.29 -14.53
C ALA A 157 -28.99 -30.90 -13.97
N ILE A 158 -29.97 -30.00 -14.07
CA ILE A 158 -30.04 -28.75 -13.30
C ILE A 158 -31.37 -28.80 -12.52
N GLU A 159 -31.24 -28.71 -11.21
CA GLU A 159 -32.38 -28.76 -10.30
C GLU A 159 -32.40 -27.47 -9.46
N GLY A 160 -33.58 -26.95 -9.18
CA GLY A 160 -33.81 -25.91 -8.20
C GLY A 160 -34.38 -26.46 -6.90
N CYS A 161 -34.27 -25.75 -5.80
CA CYS A 161 -35.04 -26.05 -4.58
C CYS A 161 -35.95 -24.88 -4.19
N SER A 162 -37.18 -25.20 -3.78
CA SER A 162 -38.21 -24.19 -3.45
C SER A 162 -37.98 -23.48 -2.13
N GLY A 163 -37.05 -23.96 -1.31
CA GLY A 163 -36.63 -23.35 -0.03
C GLY A 163 -35.20 -22.85 -0.07
N ASN A 164 -34.82 -22.05 0.95
CA ASN A 164 -33.42 -21.65 1.13
C ASN A 164 -32.56 -22.89 1.39
N MET A 165 -31.37 -22.94 0.81
CA MET A 165 -30.41 -24.01 1.14
C MET A 165 -29.93 -23.88 2.59
N LYS A 166 -29.90 -25.01 3.30
CA LYS A 166 -29.32 -25.09 4.63
C LYS A 166 -27.81 -25.18 4.52
N ALA A 167 -27.12 -24.18 5.06
CA ALA A 167 -25.66 -24.13 5.11
C ALA A 167 -25.15 -24.70 6.44
N THR A 168 -24.27 -25.70 6.37
CA THR A 168 -23.56 -26.23 7.55
C THR A 168 -22.09 -25.93 7.38
N ALA A 169 -21.57 -25.06 8.25
CA ALA A 169 -20.15 -24.70 8.26
C ALA A 169 -19.27 -25.86 8.74
N TYR A 170 -18.16 -26.09 8.11
CA TYR A 170 -17.15 -27.05 8.55
C TYR A 170 -15.74 -26.55 8.25
N VAL A 171 -14.75 -27.11 8.94
CA VAL A 171 -13.34 -26.82 8.72
C VAL A 171 -12.79 -27.89 7.77
N SER A 172 -12.28 -27.49 6.61
CA SER A 172 -11.69 -28.43 5.64
C SER A 172 -10.38 -29.02 6.16
N GLU A 173 -10.00 -30.21 5.70
CA GLU A 173 -8.71 -30.82 6.06
C GLU A 173 -7.52 -29.93 5.68
N GLU A 174 -7.61 -29.25 4.54
CA GLU A 174 -6.60 -28.29 4.10
C GLU A 174 -6.45 -27.13 5.11
N THR A 175 -7.56 -26.58 5.61
CA THR A 175 -7.54 -25.54 6.66
C THR A 175 -6.91 -26.07 7.94
N VAL A 176 -7.20 -27.31 8.33
CA VAL A 176 -6.57 -27.95 9.51
C VAL A 176 -5.06 -28.08 9.32
N ILE A 177 -4.62 -28.54 8.16
CA ILE A 177 -3.18 -28.67 7.83
C ILE A 177 -2.50 -27.28 7.87
N HIS A 178 -3.10 -26.27 7.30
CA HIS A 178 -2.60 -24.89 7.37
C HIS A 178 -2.48 -24.41 8.81
N CYS A 179 -3.49 -24.64 9.65
CA CYS A 179 -3.44 -24.29 11.07
C CYS A 179 -2.30 -25.00 11.81
N LEU A 180 -2.03 -26.27 11.50
CA LEU A 180 -0.92 -27.01 12.10
C LEU A 180 0.45 -26.42 11.71
N TRP A 181 0.61 -25.89 10.49
CA TRP A 181 1.82 -25.19 10.07
C TRP A 181 2.03 -23.84 10.76
N TYR A 182 0.97 -23.15 11.17
CA TYR A 182 1.10 -21.89 11.88
C TYR A 182 1.75 -22.02 13.25
N ILE A 183 1.56 -23.15 13.94
CA ILE A 183 2.14 -23.39 15.26
C ILE A 183 3.67 -23.25 15.25
N PRO A 184 4.41 -24.06 14.47
CA PRO A 184 5.87 -23.93 14.40
C PRO A 184 6.31 -22.57 13.82
N ALA A 185 5.59 -22.00 12.84
CA ALA A 185 5.91 -20.70 12.26
C ALA A 185 5.82 -19.57 13.31
N ILE A 186 4.78 -19.55 14.14
CA ILE A 186 4.63 -18.58 15.23
C ILE A 186 5.72 -18.75 16.28
N ILE A 187 6.03 -19.98 16.67
CA ILE A 187 7.10 -20.26 17.64
C ILE A 187 8.46 -19.78 17.10
N ILE A 188 8.80 -20.12 15.87
CA ILE A 188 10.02 -19.65 15.20
C ILE A 188 10.05 -18.12 15.13
N GLY A 189 8.94 -17.48 14.70
CA GLY A 189 8.81 -16.05 14.64
C GLY A 189 9.07 -15.38 16.00
N PHE A 190 8.48 -15.91 17.06
CA PHE A 190 8.73 -15.42 18.42
C PHE A 190 10.16 -15.59 18.88
N CYS A 191 10.78 -16.72 18.58
CA CYS A 191 12.21 -16.96 18.87
C CYS A 191 13.10 -15.95 18.13
N LEU A 192 12.80 -15.67 16.86
CA LEU A 192 13.54 -14.68 16.05
C LEU A 192 13.36 -13.27 16.59
N ILE A 193 12.14 -12.87 16.96
CA ILE A 193 11.86 -11.55 17.55
C ILE A 193 12.60 -11.41 18.87
N TYR A 194 12.51 -12.41 19.75
CA TYR A 194 13.22 -12.42 21.04
C TYR A 194 14.74 -12.32 20.85
N TRP A 195 15.29 -13.09 19.92
CA TRP A 195 16.71 -13.04 19.57
C TRP A 195 17.12 -11.66 19.04
N ALA A 196 16.33 -11.05 18.14
CA ALA A 196 16.62 -9.75 17.58
C ALA A 196 16.62 -8.65 18.65
N HIS A 197 15.59 -8.64 19.54
CA HIS A 197 15.56 -7.70 20.66
C HIS A 197 16.71 -7.93 21.64
N SER A 198 17.09 -9.17 21.93
CA SER A 198 18.22 -9.52 22.78
C SER A 198 19.54 -9.03 22.18
N ALA A 199 19.72 -9.16 20.88
CA ALA A 199 20.89 -8.65 20.15
C ALA A 199 20.95 -7.11 20.25
N ARG A 200 19.83 -6.41 20.01
CA ARG A 200 19.78 -4.94 20.12
C ARG A 200 19.98 -4.42 21.55
N MET A 201 19.45 -5.12 22.55
CA MET A 201 19.73 -4.79 23.96
C MET A 201 21.22 -4.90 24.28
N LYS A 202 21.88 -5.97 23.80
CA LYS A 202 23.31 -6.18 23.99
C LYS A 202 24.15 -5.10 23.29
N GLU A 203 23.80 -4.75 22.07
CA GLU A 203 24.46 -3.73 21.25
C GLU A 203 24.32 -2.32 21.86
N SER A 204 23.11 -1.96 22.28
CA SER A 204 22.82 -0.63 22.84
C SER A 204 23.25 -0.45 24.28
N GLY A 205 23.51 -1.52 25.03
CA GLY A 205 23.75 -1.50 26.47
C GLY A 205 22.53 -1.14 27.32
N LEU A 206 21.38 -0.86 26.69
CA LEU A 206 20.13 -0.48 27.37
C LEU A 206 19.38 -1.71 27.89
N ARG A 207 18.70 -1.58 29.04
CA ARG A 207 17.92 -2.68 29.64
C ARG A 207 16.58 -2.18 30.19
N GLY A 208 15.64 -3.12 30.32
CA GLY A 208 14.35 -2.88 30.96
C GLY A 208 13.57 -1.74 30.32
N GLU A 209 13.07 -0.84 31.15
CA GLU A 209 12.23 0.28 30.71
C GLU A 209 12.92 1.22 29.70
N GLN A 210 14.20 1.49 29.89
CA GLN A 210 14.96 2.36 28.97
C GLN A 210 15.02 1.77 27.56
N TYR A 211 15.24 0.46 27.46
CA TYR A 211 15.22 -0.23 26.16
C TYR A 211 13.82 -0.17 25.53
N VAL A 212 12.78 -0.48 26.29
CA VAL A 212 11.39 -0.42 25.81
C VAL A 212 11.04 0.98 25.32
N ARG A 213 11.33 2.02 26.10
CA ARG A 213 11.14 3.41 25.67
C ARG A 213 11.87 3.74 24.37
N THR A 214 13.12 3.31 24.24
CA THR A 214 13.91 3.55 23.04
C THR A 214 13.36 2.80 21.83
N ILE A 215 12.91 1.56 22.01
CA ILE A 215 12.34 0.76 20.94
C ILE A 215 11.00 1.33 20.46
N PHE A 216 10.14 1.82 21.35
CA PHE A 216 8.85 2.38 20.94
C PHE A 216 8.94 3.84 20.47
N PHE A 217 9.69 4.68 21.14
CA PHE A 217 9.71 6.12 20.90
C PHE A 217 11.01 6.62 20.23
N GLY A 218 11.98 5.74 19.97
CA GLY A 218 13.30 6.11 19.47
C GLY A 218 14.24 6.59 20.61
N ALA A 219 15.52 6.72 20.29
CA ALA A 219 16.52 7.23 21.22
C ALA A 219 16.20 8.67 21.66
N GLU A 220 16.64 9.04 22.86
CA GLU A 220 16.53 10.44 23.27
C GLU A 220 17.31 11.35 22.34
N PRO A 221 16.77 12.54 22.01
CA PRO A 221 17.43 13.44 21.09
C PRO A 221 18.76 13.93 21.69
N SER A 222 19.82 13.88 20.87
CA SER A 222 21.06 14.56 21.22
C SER A 222 20.84 16.07 21.24
N LYS A 223 21.76 16.81 21.94
CA LYS A 223 21.71 18.29 22.00
C LYS A 223 21.77 18.94 20.62
N ASP A 224 22.40 18.27 19.65
CA ASP A 224 22.60 18.79 18.29
C ASP A 224 21.46 18.38 17.34
N ARG A 225 20.38 17.78 17.85
CA ARG A 225 19.25 17.35 17.01
C ARG A 225 18.37 18.53 16.65
N GLU A 226 18.23 18.77 15.37
CA GLU A 226 17.35 19.77 14.78
C GLU A 226 15.87 19.31 14.83
N VAL A 227 15.19 19.68 15.92
CA VAL A 227 13.82 19.20 16.23
C VAL A 227 12.80 19.62 15.18
N TYR A 228 12.97 20.79 14.55
CA TYR A 228 12.07 21.25 13.47
C TYR A 228 11.99 20.28 12.30
N LEU A 229 13.07 19.51 12.03
CA LEU A 229 13.06 18.48 10.98
C LEU A 229 12.17 17.27 11.35
N ASP A 230 12.02 16.98 12.65
CA ASP A 230 11.09 15.94 13.08
C ASP A 230 9.64 16.37 12.85
N TYR A 231 9.29 17.63 13.16
CA TYR A 231 7.97 18.18 12.89
C TYR A 231 7.68 18.24 11.38
N LEU A 232 8.66 18.66 10.58
CA LEU A 232 8.51 18.70 9.13
C LEU A 232 8.29 17.30 8.53
N ARG A 233 8.96 16.29 9.10
CA ARG A 233 8.76 14.89 8.71
C ARG A 233 7.37 14.38 9.06
N ILE A 234 6.84 14.74 10.22
CA ILE A 234 5.47 14.42 10.63
C ILE A 234 4.47 15.11 9.70
N LEU A 235 4.69 16.39 9.40
CA LEU A 235 3.84 17.15 8.48
C LEU A 235 3.81 16.48 7.09
N ALA A 236 4.96 16.08 6.56
CA ALA A 236 5.03 15.39 5.28
C ALA A 236 4.29 14.03 5.31
N ALA A 237 4.33 13.30 6.44
CA ALA A 237 3.54 12.07 6.60
C ALA A 237 2.03 12.33 6.64
N VAL A 238 1.59 13.42 7.27
CA VAL A 238 0.19 13.85 7.25
C VAL A 238 -0.23 14.27 5.84
N PHE A 239 0.63 14.98 5.13
CA PHE A 239 0.34 15.49 3.78
C PHE A 239 0.21 14.37 2.75
N VAL A 240 1.00 13.28 2.84
CA VAL A 240 0.83 12.15 1.92
C VAL A 240 -0.55 11.49 2.10
N ILE A 241 -1.02 11.37 3.33
CA ILE A 241 -2.37 10.84 3.60
C ILE A 241 -3.44 11.82 3.10
N LEU A 242 -3.25 13.13 3.33
CA LEU A 242 -4.16 14.18 2.88
C LEU A 242 -4.32 14.16 1.35
N ALA A 243 -3.21 14.08 0.61
CA ALA A 243 -3.24 14.01 -0.85
C ALA A 243 -4.08 12.83 -1.34
N HIS A 244 -3.83 11.64 -0.81
CA HIS A 244 -4.55 10.42 -1.22
C HIS A 244 -6.00 10.35 -0.70
N ALA A 245 -6.32 11.00 0.41
CA ALA A 245 -7.69 11.11 0.89
C ALA A 245 -8.54 12.05 0.02
N CYS A 246 -7.92 13.12 -0.52
CA CYS A 246 -8.62 14.10 -1.35
C CYS A 246 -8.70 13.68 -2.83
N SER A 247 -7.61 13.13 -3.39
CA SER A 247 -7.46 12.87 -4.84
C SER A 247 -8.65 12.12 -5.46
N PRO A 248 -9.07 10.94 -4.97
CA PRO A 248 -10.17 10.20 -5.61
C PRO A 248 -11.55 10.83 -5.38
N MET A 249 -11.65 11.85 -4.52
CA MET A 249 -12.92 12.49 -4.17
C MET A 249 -13.18 13.79 -4.93
N VAL A 250 -12.19 14.32 -5.67
CA VAL A 250 -12.31 15.60 -6.40
C VAL A 250 -13.43 15.54 -7.44
N ASP A 251 -13.47 14.48 -8.23
CA ASP A 251 -14.45 14.30 -9.29
C ASP A 251 -15.80 13.78 -8.78
N LEU A 252 -15.84 13.28 -7.54
CA LEU A 252 -17.06 12.82 -6.86
C LEU A 252 -17.75 13.93 -6.04
N ALA A 253 -17.20 15.15 -6.04
CA ALA A 253 -17.76 16.26 -5.29
C ALA A 253 -19.07 16.75 -5.93
N ASP A 254 -20.15 16.74 -5.16
CA ASP A 254 -21.50 17.15 -5.56
C ASP A 254 -21.71 18.68 -5.58
N ALA A 255 -20.73 19.45 -5.10
CA ALA A 255 -20.81 20.92 -5.03
C ALA A 255 -19.43 21.56 -5.26
N ASN A 256 -19.44 22.72 -5.92
CA ASN A 256 -18.23 23.47 -6.28
C ASN A 256 -17.33 23.81 -5.08
N TRP A 257 -17.90 24.16 -3.94
CA TRP A 257 -17.12 24.45 -2.74
C TRP A 257 -16.42 23.22 -2.18
N LYS A 258 -17.05 22.03 -2.25
CA LYS A 258 -16.43 20.76 -1.83
C LYS A 258 -15.26 20.41 -2.75
N ARG A 259 -15.45 20.54 -4.08
CA ARG A 259 -14.38 20.37 -5.06
C ARG A 259 -13.21 21.33 -4.77
N LEU A 260 -13.49 22.60 -4.50
CA LEU A 260 -12.44 23.57 -4.14
C LEU A 260 -11.68 23.15 -2.88
N VAL A 261 -12.36 22.74 -1.82
CA VAL A 261 -11.73 22.28 -0.58
C VAL A 261 -10.86 21.04 -0.82
N LEU A 262 -11.33 20.09 -1.63
CA LEU A 262 -10.58 18.89 -1.98
C LEU A 262 -9.33 19.21 -2.82
N VAL A 263 -9.45 20.11 -3.82
CA VAL A 263 -8.31 20.58 -4.62
C VAL A 263 -7.31 21.35 -3.75
N CYS A 264 -7.75 22.17 -2.81
CA CYS A 264 -6.87 22.81 -1.83
C CYS A 264 -6.11 21.76 -1.00
N GLY A 265 -6.81 20.77 -0.45
CA GLY A 265 -6.20 19.68 0.31
C GLY A 265 -5.22 18.85 -0.51
N LEU A 266 -5.58 18.50 -1.74
CA LEU A 266 -4.74 17.75 -2.67
C LEU A 266 -3.45 18.53 -3.02
N SER A 267 -3.60 19.81 -3.42
CA SER A 267 -2.48 20.66 -3.81
C SER A 267 -1.48 20.87 -2.66
N LEU A 268 -1.98 21.04 -1.43
CA LEU A 268 -1.13 21.13 -0.24
C LEU A 268 -0.48 19.77 0.07
N GLY A 269 -1.27 18.70 0.03
CA GLY A 269 -0.82 17.35 0.36
C GLY A 269 0.29 16.85 -0.54
N LEU A 270 0.24 17.12 -1.85
CA LEU A 270 1.24 16.67 -2.83
C LEU A 270 2.64 17.28 -2.62
N THR A 271 2.79 18.36 -1.82
CA THR A 271 4.10 18.87 -1.41
C THR A 271 4.88 17.87 -0.57
N CYS A 272 4.23 16.84 -0.01
CA CYS A 272 4.87 15.79 0.79
C CYS A 272 6.08 15.17 0.09
N ASN A 273 5.97 14.88 -1.20
CA ASN A 273 7.04 14.25 -1.98
C ASN A 273 8.31 15.10 -2.00
N LEU A 274 8.16 16.39 -2.29
CA LEU A 274 9.26 17.34 -2.32
C LEU A 274 9.84 17.55 -0.92
N LEU A 275 9.00 17.65 0.10
CA LEU A 275 9.45 17.81 1.49
C LEU A 275 10.28 16.60 1.97
N TYR A 276 9.91 15.35 1.61
CA TYR A 276 10.72 14.17 1.93
C TYR A 276 12.06 14.17 1.21
N VAL A 277 12.10 14.57 -0.05
CA VAL A 277 13.34 14.68 -0.82
C VAL A 277 14.24 15.80 -0.26
N MET A 278 13.67 16.97 0.05
CA MET A 278 14.41 18.09 0.69
C MET A 278 14.96 17.71 2.06
N LEU A 279 14.15 17.04 2.91
CA LEU A 279 14.59 16.51 4.21
C LEU A 279 15.77 15.55 4.07
N SER A 280 15.72 14.67 3.07
CA SER A 280 16.80 13.74 2.79
C SER A 280 18.07 14.48 2.39
N GLY A 281 17.98 15.50 1.55
CA GLY A 281 19.10 16.36 1.17
C GLY A 281 19.72 17.08 2.36
N THR A 282 18.89 17.72 3.18
CA THR A 282 19.32 18.40 4.41
C THR A 282 20.09 17.48 5.35
N LEU A 283 19.53 16.29 5.63
CA LEU A 283 20.10 15.36 6.60
C LEU A 283 21.36 14.65 6.10
N LEU A 284 21.49 14.47 4.79
CA LEU A 284 22.57 13.66 4.23
C LEU A 284 23.75 14.48 3.73
N LEU A 285 23.50 15.64 3.14
CA LEU A 285 24.55 16.51 2.64
C LEU A 285 25.16 17.37 3.76
N GLY A 286 24.36 17.74 4.79
CA GLY A 286 24.79 18.58 5.90
C GLY A 286 25.51 17.86 7.05
N ALA A 287 25.72 16.55 6.99
CA ALA A 287 26.27 15.76 8.10
C ALA A 287 27.78 16.03 8.33
N LYS A 288 28.09 17.07 9.07
CA LYS A 288 29.49 17.49 9.40
C LYS A 288 30.33 16.39 10.06
N ASN A 289 29.75 15.58 10.95
CA ASN A 289 30.46 14.54 11.73
C ASN A 289 30.70 13.22 10.96
N ARG A 290 30.48 13.18 9.63
CA ARG A 290 30.57 11.96 8.81
C ARG A 290 31.36 12.18 7.53
N GLN A 291 32.27 13.16 7.55
CA GLN A 291 33.07 13.49 6.37
C GLN A 291 34.00 12.34 5.96
N ASP A 292 34.54 11.61 6.93
CA ASP A 292 35.46 10.49 6.71
C ASP A 292 34.76 9.13 6.56
N GLU A 293 33.44 9.12 6.46
CA GLU A 293 32.72 7.89 6.29
C GLU A 293 32.94 7.33 4.88
N GLY A 294 33.48 6.14 4.77
CA GLY A 294 33.64 5.45 3.50
C GLY A 294 32.29 5.20 2.80
N VAL A 295 32.32 5.11 1.48
CA VAL A 295 31.11 4.90 0.63
C VAL A 295 30.34 3.64 1.00
N LEU A 296 31.05 2.52 1.22
CA LEU A 296 30.41 1.24 1.56
C LEU A 296 29.70 1.24 2.93
N PRO A 297 30.30 1.74 4.04
CA PRO A 297 29.60 1.92 5.31
C PRO A 297 28.37 2.83 5.21
N PHE A 298 28.43 3.87 4.38
CA PHE A 298 27.27 4.73 4.10
C PHE A 298 26.13 3.93 3.46
N TYR A 299 26.40 3.14 2.42
CA TYR A 299 25.36 2.35 1.73
C TYR A 299 24.76 1.28 2.63
N ILE A 300 25.56 0.58 3.42
CA ILE A 300 25.07 -0.42 4.38
C ILE A 300 24.09 0.22 5.36
N ARG A 301 24.43 1.40 5.93
CA ARG A 301 23.50 2.09 6.83
C ARG A 301 22.22 2.57 6.15
N ARG A 302 22.30 2.99 4.88
CA ARG A 302 21.09 3.38 4.15
C ARG A 302 20.24 2.17 3.80
N ALA A 303 20.85 1.06 3.41
CA ALA A 303 20.15 -0.19 3.17
C ALA A 303 19.36 -0.65 4.41
N SER A 304 20.00 -0.71 5.57
CA SER A 304 19.35 -1.09 6.83
C SER A 304 18.16 -0.17 7.18
N LYS A 305 18.25 1.15 6.89
CA LYS A 305 17.21 2.12 7.28
C LYS A 305 16.09 2.30 6.24
N VAL A 306 16.32 1.98 4.97
CA VAL A 306 15.40 2.28 3.88
C VAL A 306 15.06 1.02 3.09
N ILE A 307 16.06 0.26 2.61
CA ILE A 307 15.82 -0.88 1.71
C ILE A 307 15.23 -2.05 2.48
N ILE A 308 15.74 -2.38 3.66
CA ILE A 308 15.23 -3.50 4.45
C ILE A 308 13.77 -3.28 4.86
N PRO A 309 13.37 -2.12 5.44
CA PRO A 309 11.95 -1.86 5.69
C PRO A 309 11.11 -1.84 4.40
N LEU A 310 11.60 -1.26 3.29
CA LEU A 310 10.88 -1.29 2.01
C LEU A 310 10.56 -2.72 1.58
N ILE A 311 11.53 -3.62 1.58
CA ILE A 311 11.34 -5.03 1.22
C ILE A 311 10.32 -5.68 2.15
N ALA A 312 10.46 -5.48 3.47
CA ALA A 312 9.55 -6.07 4.45
C ALA A 312 8.10 -5.60 4.26
N TYR A 313 7.89 -4.29 4.08
CA TYR A 313 6.56 -3.73 3.83
C TYR A 313 6.00 -4.11 2.47
N TYR A 314 6.84 -4.21 1.44
CA TYR A 314 6.39 -4.67 0.12
C TYR A 314 5.87 -6.11 0.19
N LEU A 315 6.58 -6.99 0.88
CA LEU A 315 6.13 -8.37 1.13
C LEU A 315 4.84 -8.41 1.96
N LEU A 316 4.69 -7.52 2.93
CA LEU A 316 3.44 -7.37 3.68
C LEU A 316 2.28 -6.96 2.75
N LEU A 317 2.48 -5.97 1.88
CA LEU A 317 1.46 -5.51 0.94
C LEU A 317 1.07 -6.61 -0.07
N LEU A 318 2.04 -7.35 -0.60
CA LEU A 318 1.78 -8.53 -1.45
C LEU A 318 0.89 -9.56 -0.74
N SER A 319 1.16 -9.80 0.56
CA SER A 319 0.39 -10.75 1.36
C SER A 319 -1.03 -10.28 1.67
N LEU A 320 -1.21 -8.96 1.83
CA LEU A 320 -2.50 -8.36 2.16
C LEU A 320 -3.43 -8.24 0.95
N ASN A 321 -2.87 -8.19 -0.26
CA ASN A 321 -3.64 -8.07 -1.51
C ASN A 321 -4.06 -9.42 -2.12
N ASP A 322 -3.81 -10.53 -1.42
CA ASP A 322 -4.14 -11.91 -1.81
C ASP A 322 -3.57 -12.38 -3.18
N GLU A 323 -2.80 -11.53 -3.88
CA GLU A 323 -2.27 -11.82 -5.22
C GLU A 323 -1.09 -12.82 -5.20
N VAL A 324 -0.48 -12.97 -4.03
CA VAL A 324 0.60 -13.95 -3.84
C VAL A 324 0.31 -14.67 -2.54
N GLY A 325 -0.23 -15.87 -2.59
CA GLY A 325 -0.37 -16.73 -1.42
C GLY A 325 0.96 -16.77 -0.66
N PHE A 326 0.92 -16.69 0.67
CA PHE A 326 2.07 -16.46 1.55
C PHE A 326 3.23 -17.45 1.38
N LEU A 327 2.99 -18.57 0.75
CA LEU A 327 3.96 -19.62 0.38
C LEU A 327 3.43 -20.37 -0.85
N PRO A 328 4.15 -20.44 -1.96
CA PRO A 328 5.29 -21.32 -2.11
C PRO A 328 6.54 -20.60 -2.63
N PRO A 329 7.73 -21.24 -2.55
CA PRO A 329 9.01 -20.66 -3.02
C PRO A 329 9.00 -20.16 -4.48
N ARG A 330 8.16 -20.75 -5.34
CA ARG A 330 8.00 -20.33 -6.75
C ARG A 330 7.53 -18.87 -6.88
N ASN A 331 6.79 -18.33 -5.91
CA ASN A 331 6.31 -16.95 -5.93
C ASN A 331 7.34 -15.95 -5.40
N LEU A 332 8.38 -16.40 -4.69
CA LEU A 332 9.45 -15.51 -4.19
C LEU A 332 10.24 -14.85 -5.32
N GLY A 333 10.47 -15.55 -6.43
CA GLY A 333 11.13 -14.99 -7.61
C GLY A 333 10.29 -13.88 -8.27
N ALA A 334 8.98 -14.07 -8.38
CA ALA A 334 8.05 -13.08 -8.88
C ALA A 334 7.96 -11.87 -7.93
N ALA A 335 7.88 -12.09 -6.61
CA ALA A 335 7.89 -11.04 -5.62
C ALA A 335 9.19 -10.23 -5.67
N PHE A 336 10.34 -10.89 -5.76
CA PHE A 336 11.65 -10.23 -5.91
C PHE A 336 11.70 -9.37 -7.18
N LYS A 337 11.24 -9.90 -8.33
CA LYS A 337 11.15 -9.14 -9.58
C LYS A 337 10.30 -7.87 -9.39
N ARG A 338 9.10 -7.98 -8.80
CA ARG A 338 8.21 -6.85 -8.53
C ARG A 338 8.87 -5.81 -7.62
N ILE A 339 9.55 -6.24 -6.54
CA ILE A 339 10.28 -5.34 -5.64
C ILE A 339 11.37 -4.58 -6.39
N VAL A 340 12.19 -5.26 -7.20
CA VAL A 340 13.30 -4.64 -7.93
C VAL A 340 12.81 -3.67 -9.00
N THR A 341 11.73 -4.01 -9.69
CA THR A 341 11.16 -3.16 -10.77
C THR A 341 10.25 -2.06 -10.25
N GLY A 342 9.87 -2.08 -8.97
CA GLY A 342 8.93 -1.09 -8.42
C GLY A 342 7.55 -1.18 -9.03
N ALA A 343 7.03 -2.40 -9.25
CA ALA A 343 5.76 -2.63 -9.90
C ALA A 343 4.61 -1.84 -9.21
N PRO A 344 3.86 -1.01 -9.95
CA PRO A 344 2.88 -0.08 -9.36
C PRO A 344 1.59 -0.75 -8.89
N ASP A 345 1.29 -1.96 -9.33
CA ASP A 345 0.09 -2.73 -8.99
C ASP A 345 -0.06 -3.00 -7.48
N VAL A 346 1.05 -3.22 -6.79
CA VAL A 346 1.06 -3.53 -5.34
C VAL A 346 1.09 -2.29 -4.47
N GLY A 347 1.77 -1.24 -4.93
CA GLY A 347 1.94 -0.01 -4.17
C GLY A 347 2.33 1.16 -5.06
N PRO A 348 1.35 1.77 -5.77
CA PRO A 348 1.62 2.87 -6.71
C PRO A 348 2.30 4.07 -6.04
N HIS A 349 2.15 4.22 -4.73
CA HIS A 349 2.78 5.29 -3.93
C HIS A 349 4.28 5.06 -3.64
N LEU A 350 4.81 3.85 -3.85
CA LEU A 350 6.19 3.50 -3.50
C LEU A 350 7.25 4.06 -4.46
N TRP A 351 6.85 4.58 -5.62
CA TRP A 351 7.77 5.16 -6.61
C TRP A 351 8.73 6.20 -6.02
N LEU A 352 8.26 7.02 -5.07
CA LEU A 352 9.08 8.03 -4.41
C LEU A 352 10.26 7.41 -3.65
N ILE A 353 10.06 6.23 -3.05
CA ILE A 353 11.13 5.54 -2.30
C ILE A 353 12.24 5.09 -3.25
N TYR A 354 11.90 4.62 -4.45
CA TYR A 354 12.89 4.28 -5.47
C TYR A 354 13.68 5.51 -5.92
N THR A 355 13.01 6.64 -6.10
CA THR A 355 13.66 7.94 -6.35
C THR A 355 14.63 8.31 -5.22
N ILE A 356 14.22 8.18 -3.96
CA ILE A 356 15.07 8.45 -2.79
C ILE A 356 16.27 7.48 -2.74
N VAL A 357 16.08 6.20 -3.05
CA VAL A 357 17.17 5.21 -3.13
C VAL A 357 18.19 5.62 -4.21
N ALA A 358 17.73 6.02 -5.39
CA ALA A 358 18.61 6.52 -6.45
C ALA A 358 19.42 7.74 -5.99
N LEU A 359 18.79 8.71 -5.32
CA LEU A 359 19.47 9.86 -4.72
C LEU A 359 20.50 9.46 -3.67
N TYR A 360 20.23 8.41 -2.90
CA TYR A 360 21.18 7.92 -1.91
C TYR A 360 22.44 7.31 -2.55
N LEU A 361 22.32 6.68 -3.72
CA LEU A 361 23.48 6.16 -4.45
C LEU A 361 24.46 7.25 -4.85
N VAL A 362 23.95 8.44 -5.22
CA VAL A 362 24.80 9.58 -5.61
C VAL A 362 25.19 10.49 -4.43
N THR A 363 24.57 10.30 -3.26
CA THR A 363 24.79 11.17 -2.07
C THR A 363 26.25 11.29 -1.62
N PRO A 364 27.09 10.24 -1.56
CA PRO A 364 28.49 10.39 -1.14
C PRO A 364 29.26 11.37 -2.01
N PHE A 365 29.02 11.35 -3.31
CA PHE A 365 29.67 12.23 -4.29
C PHE A 365 29.13 13.67 -4.20
N LEU A 366 27.80 13.82 -4.14
CA LEU A 366 27.15 15.12 -3.96
C LEU A 366 27.57 15.79 -2.65
N ARG A 367 27.78 15.04 -1.57
CA ARG A 367 28.25 15.57 -0.28
C ARG A 367 29.60 16.23 -0.44
N VAL A 368 30.58 15.55 -1.05
CA VAL A 368 31.91 16.10 -1.29
C VAL A 368 31.82 17.38 -2.14
N MET A 369 31.04 17.34 -3.22
CA MET A 369 30.83 18.52 -4.06
C MET A 369 30.27 19.70 -3.25
N MET A 370 29.17 19.50 -2.54
CA MET A 370 28.48 20.59 -1.82
C MET A 370 29.28 21.20 -0.68
N GLN A 371 30.19 20.45 -0.08
CA GLN A 371 31.05 20.94 1.01
C GLN A 371 32.16 21.88 0.50
N HIS A 372 32.59 21.70 -0.75
CA HIS A 372 33.66 22.54 -1.36
C HIS A 372 33.12 23.77 -2.09
N LEU A 373 31.79 23.92 -2.21
CA LEU A 373 31.20 25.11 -2.82
C LEU A 373 31.22 26.30 -1.85
N SER A 374 31.62 27.45 -2.34
CA SER A 374 31.45 28.72 -1.62
C SER A 374 29.97 29.13 -1.54
N ASP A 375 29.62 30.01 -0.62
CA ASP A 375 28.25 30.48 -0.44
C ASP A 375 27.71 31.14 -1.72
N ARG A 376 28.54 31.88 -2.49
CA ARG A 376 28.16 32.46 -3.77
C ARG A 376 27.81 31.39 -4.81
N MET A 377 28.61 30.33 -4.89
CA MET A 377 28.33 29.20 -5.80
C MET A 377 27.06 28.46 -5.40
N ILE A 378 26.80 28.32 -4.12
CA ILE A 378 25.56 27.70 -3.63
C ILE A 378 24.32 28.53 -3.99
N PHE A 379 24.39 29.87 -3.90
CA PHE A 379 23.33 30.74 -4.38
C PHE A 379 23.13 30.63 -5.90
N SER A 380 24.22 30.62 -6.66
CA SER A 380 24.15 30.42 -8.11
C SER A 380 23.55 29.07 -8.48
N LEU A 381 23.95 28.01 -7.77
CA LEU A 381 23.39 26.67 -7.98
C LEU A 381 21.89 26.62 -7.69
N ALA A 382 21.41 27.26 -6.62
CA ALA A 382 19.97 27.36 -6.34
C ALA A 382 19.22 28.08 -7.49
N ALA A 383 19.79 29.18 -7.99
CA ALA A 383 19.19 29.89 -9.13
C ALA A 383 19.17 29.03 -10.40
N VAL A 384 20.26 28.32 -10.70
CA VAL A 384 20.32 27.40 -11.84
C VAL A 384 19.27 26.30 -11.71
N ILE A 385 19.12 25.65 -10.54
CA ILE A 385 18.10 24.63 -10.30
C ILE A 385 16.71 25.18 -10.59
N LEU A 386 16.37 26.35 -10.05
CA LEU A 386 15.06 26.95 -10.22
C LEU A 386 14.80 27.35 -11.67
N VAL A 387 15.78 27.91 -12.37
CA VAL A 387 15.67 28.28 -13.79
C VAL A 387 15.50 27.05 -14.66
N LEU A 388 16.31 26.01 -14.48
CA LEU A 388 16.19 24.77 -15.24
C LEU A 388 14.84 24.09 -14.99
N ASN A 389 14.38 24.07 -13.74
CA ASN A 389 13.08 23.52 -13.39
C ASN A 389 11.95 24.32 -14.07
N LEU A 390 12.02 25.65 -14.07
CA LEU A 390 11.04 26.52 -14.73
C LEU A 390 11.01 26.31 -16.24
N LEU A 391 12.18 26.27 -16.90
CA LEU A 391 12.27 26.03 -18.34
C LEU A 391 11.74 24.65 -18.73
N THR A 392 12.10 23.62 -17.97
CA THR A 392 11.65 22.24 -18.24
C THR A 392 10.14 22.08 -18.11
N ASN A 393 9.53 22.73 -17.12
CA ASN A 393 8.10 22.54 -16.86
C ASN A 393 7.20 23.44 -17.74
N TYR A 394 7.67 24.63 -18.16
CA TYR A 394 6.77 25.60 -18.80
C TYR A 394 7.07 25.91 -20.26
N LEU A 395 8.28 25.64 -20.79
CA LEU A 395 8.53 25.77 -22.22
C LEU A 395 7.59 24.91 -23.09
N PRO A 396 7.18 23.70 -22.67
CA PRO A 396 6.22 22.91 -23.44
C PRO A 396 4.87 23.60 -23.68
N LEU A 397 4.44 24.52 -22.80
CA LEU A 397 3.22 25.32 -22.99
C LEU A 397 3.29 26.23 -24.23
N PHE A 398 4.50 26.57 -24.68
CA PHE A 398 4.75 27.37 -25.85
C PHE A 398 5.19 26.54 -27.09
N GLY A 399 4.97 25.20 -27.02
CA GLY A 399 5.40 24.29 -28.10
C GLY A 399 6.91 24.09 -28.20
N MET A 400 7.68 24.51 -27.20
CA MET A 400 9.13 24.39 -27.14
C MET A 400 9.57 23.31 -26.18
N THR A 401 10.58 22.53 -26.52
CA THR A 401 11.18 21.54 -25.62
C THR A 401 12.59 21.96 -25.24
N PHE A 402 12.90 21.86 -23.94
CA PHE A 402 14.25 22.13 -23.46
C PHE A 402 15.08 20.84 -23.53
N GLY A 403 16.07 20.78 -24.40
CA GLY A 403 16.82 19.55 -24.72
C GLY A 403 17.67 18.98 -23.58
N ALA A 404 18.02 19.78 -22.54
CA ALA A 404 18.75 19.37 -21.36
C ALA A 404 17.82 19.14 -20.15
N SER A 405 16.64 18.65 -20.40
CA SER A 405 15.45 18.74 -19.56
C SER A 405 15.52 18.08 -18.18
N THR A 406 16.43 17.16 -17.91
CA THR A 406 16.35 16.34 -16.71
C THR A 406 17.40 16.65 -15.65
N PHE A 407 18.56 17.16 -16.06
CA PHE A 407 19.65 17.40 -15.12
C PHE A 407 19.36 18.61 -14.21
N LEU A 408 19.36 18.40 -12.92
CA LEU A 408 19.05 19.38 -11.86
C LEU A 408 17.63 19.99 -11.89
N ALA A 409 16.86 19.79 -12.94
CA ALA A 409 15.47 20.24 -13.01
C ALA A 409 14.50 19.31 -12.26
N GLY A 410 14.93 18.07 -11.98
CA GLY A 410 14.16 17.01 -11.37
C GLY A 410 14.34 16.91 -9.85
N TRP A 411 14.23 15.68 -9.37
CA TRP A 411 14.31 15.35 -7.95
C TRP A 411 15.70 15.60 -7.35
N GLU A 412 16.75 15.55 -8.15
CA GLU A 412 18.13 15.88 -7.77
C GLU A 412 18.25 17.35 -7.32
N GLY A 413 17.63 18.26 -8.09
CA GLY A 413 17.57 19.67 -7.75
C GLY A 413 16.82 19.91 -6.45
N VAL A 414 15.67 19.27 -6.26
CA VAL A 414 14.86 19.33 -5.03
C VAL A 414 15.67 18.81 -3.84
N PHE A 415 16.43 17.73 -4.01
CA PHE A 415 17.32 17.17 -2.99
C PHE A 415 18.40 18.16 -2.55
N LEU A 416 19.04 18.81 -3.53
CA LEU A 416 20.06 19.83 -3.28
C LEU A 416 19.46 21.07 -2.61
N LEU A 417 18.26 21.52 -3.03
CA LEU A 417 17.57 22.67 -2.46
C LEU A 417 17.35 22.51 -0.95
N GLY A 418 17.03 21.32 -0.47
CA GLY A 418 16.89 21.05 0.97
C GLY A 418 18.14 21.44 1.77
N TYR A 419 19.32 21.02 1.31
CA TYR A 419 20.59 21.39 1.92
C TYR A 419 20.93 22.88 1.72
N ILE A 420 20.74 23.39 0.50
CA ILE A 420 21.04 24.78 0.17
C ILE A 420 20.25 25.73 1.08
N MET A 421 18.98 25.46 1.31
CA MET A 421 18.13 26.29 2.16
C MET A 421 18.61 26.34 3.62
N THR A 422 19.03 25.20 4.18
CA THR A 422 19.58 25.18 5.55
C THR A 422 20.87 25.99 5.64
N ARG A 423 21.79 25.87 4.68
CA ARG A 423 23.04 26.62 4.65
C ARG A 423 22.78 28.11 4.44
N GLN A 424 21.87 28.48 3.56
CA GLN A 424 21.50 29.87 3.32
C GLN A 424 20.84 30.53 4.53
N ASN A 425 20.15 29.75 5.38
CA ASN A 425 19.52 30.26 6.60
C ASN A 425 20.54 30.71 7.66
N GLU A 426 21.79 30.25 7.58
CA GLU A 426 22.90 30.68 8.45
C GLU A 426 23.52 32.02 8.01
N LEU A 427 23.18 32.54 6.83
CA LEU A 427 23.73 33.74 6.24
C LEU A 427 22.88 35.00 6.54
N SER A 428 23.51 36.18 6.50
CA SER A 428 22.85 37.46 6.68
C SER A 428 21.69 37.67 5.73
N GLY A 429 20.62 38.29 6.19
CA GLY A 429 19.42 38.54 5.41
C GLY A 429 18.49 37.33 5.19
N ALA A 430 18.76 36.19 5.84
CA ALA A 430 17.92 34.98 5.77
C ALA A 430 16.44 35.26 6.02
N SER A 431 16.11 36.05 7.04
CA SER A 431 14.72 36.38 7.37
C SER A 431 13.96 37.08 6.24
N LYS A 432 14.61 38.01 5.52
CA LYS A 432 13.99 38.69 4.36
C LYS A 432 13.76 37.73 3.20
N ARG A 433 14.76 36.88 2.91
CA ARG A 433 14.65 35.85 1.85
C ARG A 433 13.56 34.84 2.15
N ASN A 434 13.50 34.34 3.39
CA ASN A 434 12.47 33.37 3.79
C ASN A 434 11.06 33.98 3.72
N LYS A 435 10.89 35.27 4.09
CA LYS A 435 9.61 35.97 3.94
C LYS A 435 9.21 36.12 2.46
N ALA A 436 10.16 36.54 1.60
CA ALA A 436 9.88 36.65 0.18
C ALA A 436 9.49 35.29 -0.44
N LEU A 437 10.20 34.23 -0.05
CA LEU A 437 9.90 32.86 -0.49
C LEU A 437 8.52 32.39 0.01
N LEU A 438 8.13 32.74 1.23
CA LEU A 438 6.81 32.41 1.75
C LEU A 438 5.71 33.13 0.97
N VAL A 439 5.89 34.40 0.62
CA VAL A 439 4.93 35.16 -0.23
C VAL A 439 4.83 34.50 -1.61
N ALA A 440 5.97 34.14 -2.22
CA ALA A 440 5.99 33.45 -3.50
C ALA A 440 5.30 32.07 -3.43
N ALA A 441 5.47 31.35 -2.30
CA ALA A 441 4.82 30.06 -2.09
C ALA A 441 3.29 30.19 -1.97
N VAL A 442 2.79 31.22 -1.29
CA VAL A 442 1.34 31.49 -1.23
C VAL A 442 0.78 31.81 -2.63
N ALA A 443 1.48 32.65 -3.41
CA ALA A 443 1.08 32.94 -4.77
C ALA A 443 1.09 31.68 -5.66
N ALA A 444 2.15 30.88 -5.59
CA ALA A 444 2.25 29.61 -6.31
C ALA A 444 1.13 28.63 -5.91
N TYR A 445 0.78 28.59 -4.63
CA TYR A 445 -0.32 27.74 -4.16
C TYR A 445 -1.67 28.17 -4.73
N VAL A 446 -1.97 29.48 -4.71
CA VAL A 446 -3.20 30.02 -5.31
C VAL A 446 -3.26 29.70 -6.81
N ILE A 447 -2.15 29.87 -7.52
CA ILE A 447 -2.06 29.52 -8.95
C ILE A 447 -2.32 28.02 -9.15
N THR A 448 -1.67 27.16 -8.37
CA THR A 448 -1.85 25.70 -8.47
C THR A 448 -3.31 25.30 -8.26
N VAL A 449 -3.93 25.80 -7.18
CA VAL A 449 -5.35 25.52 -6.89
C VAL A 449 -6.25 26.05 -8.00
N GLY A 450 -5.99 27.26 -8.50
CA GLY A 450 -6.78 27.87 -9.58
C GLY A 450 -6.70 27.04 -10.87
N VAL A 451 -5.51 26.63 -11.28
CA VAL A 451 -5.31 25.82 -12.50
C VAL A 451 -6.04 24.49 -12.39
N VAL A 452 -5.83 23.72 -11.31
CA VAL A 452 -6.42 22.39 -11.14
C VAL A 452 -7.95 22.46 -10.95
N TYR A 453 -8.43 23.51 -10.30
CA TYR A 453 -9.87 23.70 -10.12
C TYR A 453 -10.61 23.98 -11.43
N HIS A 454 -10.00 24.78 -12.33
CA HIS A 454 -10.59 25.14 -13.62
C HIS A 454 -10.40 24.05 -14.68
N ASP A 455 -9.23 23.42 -14.71
CA ASP A 455 -8.89 22.43 -15.72
C ASP A 455 -7.97 21.35 -15.11
N SER A 456 -8.54 20.20 -14.77
CA SER A 456 -7.80 19.08 -14.21
C SER A 456 -6.78 18.48 -15.20
N ASP A 457 -6.95 18.66 -16.51
CA ASP A 457 -6.02 18.15 -17.52
C ASP A 457 -4.67 18.88 -17.48
N GLN A 458 -4.65 20.10 -16.94
CA GLN A 458 -3.43 20.90 -16.75
C GLN A 458 -2.64 20.56 -15.48
N MET A 459 -3.09 19.57 -14.68
CA MET A 459 -2.44 19.24 -13.42
C MET A 459 -0.95 18.85 -13.57
N ASN A 460 -0.55 18.31 -14.73
CA ASN A 460 0.84 17.95 -15.01
C ASN A 460 1.80 19.15 -14.97
N TYR A 461 1.31 20.37 -15.23
CA TYR A 461 2.12 21.61 -15.21
C TYR A 461 2.25 22.23 -13.83
N VAL A 462 1.45 21.78 -12.86
CA VAL A 462 1.41 22.37 -11.51
C VAL A 462 1.62 21.36 -10.39
N TYR A 463 1.67 20.02 -10.67
CA TYR A 463 1.93 18.97 -9.71
C TYR A 463 3.30 18.31 -9.90
N ASN A 464 3.57 17.24 -9.16
CA ASN A 464 4.85 16.53 -9.11
C ASN A 464 6.00 17.47 -8.70
N ASN A 465 7.03 17.60 -9.52
CA ASN A 465 8.17 18.51 -9.35
C ASN A 465 8.05 19.80 -10.16
N ALA A 466 6.82 20.21 -10.51
CA ALA A 466 6.59 21.49 -11.17
C ALA A 466 7.09 22.67 -10.34
N SER A 467 7.44 23.76 -10.99
CA SER A 467 8.05 24.93 -10.34
C SER A 467 7.16 25.52 -9.23
N THR A 468 5.84 25.51 -9.42
CA THR A 468 4.88 25.92 -8.39
C THR A 468 5.02 25.06 -7.14
N MET A 469 5.05 23.72 -7.28
CA MET A 469 5.20 22.79 -6.17
C MET A 469 6.56 22.92 -5.47
N VAL A 470 7.64 23.12 -6.25
CA VAL A 470 8.98 23.40 -5.69
C VAL A 470 8.95 24.66 -4.84
N ILE A 471 8.37 25.75 -5.34
CA ILE A 471 8.26 27.04 -4.62
C ILE A 471 7.40 26.88 -3.36
N ILE A 472 6.25 26.21 -3.43
CA ILE A 472 5.39 25.96 -2.26
C ILE A 472 6.16 25.15 -1.20
N SER A 473 6.86 24.10 -1.59
CA SER A 473 7.63 23.25 -0.68
C SER A 473 8.81 24.01 -0.06
N CYS A 474 9.51 24.83 -0.83
CA CYS A 474 10.54 25.73 -0.33
C CYS A 474 9.97 26.75 0.68
N GLY A 475 8.76 27.30 0.42
CA GLY A 475 8.09 28.19 1.37
C GLY A 475 7.75 27.52 2.69
N ILE A 476 7.18 26.30 2.64
CA ILE A 476 6.91 25.50 3.84
C ILE A 476 8.23 25.22 4.60
N PHE A 477 9.28 24.82 3.90
CA PHE A 477 10.57 24.56 4.50
C PHE A 477 11.17 25.81 5.14
N ALA A 478 11.07 26.99 4.47
CA ALA A 478 11.50 28.28 5.00
C ALA A 478 10.74 28.69 6.25
N LEU A 479 9.43 28.42 6.33
CA LEU A 479 8.62 28.67 7.52
C LEU A 479 9.16 27.89 8.74
N PHE A 480 9.53 26.62 8.56
CA PHE A 480 10.13 25.81 9.62
C PHE A 480 11.53 26.30 10.01
N LEU A 481 12.37 26.64 9.03
CA LEU A 481 13.70 27.19 9.27
C LEU A 481 13.64 28.53 10.04
N GLN A 482 12.73 29.43 9.67
CA GLN A 482 12.58 30.73 10.31
C GLN A 482 12.10 30.62 11.76
N ASN A 483 11.38 29.56 12.08
CA ASN A 483 10.82 29.31 13.40
C ASN A 483 11.50 28.15 14.12
N LYS A 484 12.71 27.73 13.71
CA LYS A 484 13.37 26.53 14.24
C LYS A 484 13.47 26.52 15.76
N ASP A 485 13.72 27.69 16.38
CA ASP A 485 13.87 27.82 17.82
C ASP A 485 12.55 27.70 18.61
N LYS A 486 11.41 27.82 17.92
CA LYS A 486 10.07 27.60 18.51
C LYS A 486 9.69 26.12 18.57
N PHE A 487 10.30 25.29 17.74
CA PHE A 487 10.11 23.84 17.75
C PHE A 487 10.90 23.21 18.89
N THR A 488 10.37 23.36 20.10
CA THR A 488 10.88 22.72 21.30
C THR A 488 10.16 21.38 21.52
N GLY A 489 10.60 20.57 22.45
CA GLY A 489 9.90 19.34 22.80
C GLY A 489 10.37 18.11 22.02
N GLY A 490 11.62 18.11 21.54
CA GLY A 490 12.26 16.89 21.00
C GLY A 490 12.29 15.72 22.00
N SER A 491 12.08 15.99 23.29
CA SER A 491 11.84 15.00 24.35
C SER A 491 10.38 14.55 24.43
N ASN A 492 9.43 15.23 23.77
CA ASN A 492 8.03 14.84 23.76
C ASN A 492 7.87 13.48 23.10
N LEU A 493 7.32 12.52 23.85
CA LEU A 493 7.15 11.14 23.40
C LEU A 493 6.27 11.03 22.15
N PHE A 494 5.25 11.88 22.01
CA PHE A 494 4.38 11.88 20.85
C PHE A 494 5.12 12.29 19.57
N VAL A 495 5.90 13.38 19.63
CA VAL A 495 6.71 13.84 18.48
C VAL A 495 7.75 12.79 18.10
N ARG A 496 8.40 12.20 19.08
CA ARG A 496 9.38 11.12 18.88
C ARG A 496 8.74 9.90 18.22
N LEU A 497 7.56 9.47 18.72
CA LEU A 497 6.78 8.36 18.14
C LEU A 497 6.46 8.62 16.67
N CYS A 498 5.79 9.73 16.39
CA CYS A 498 5.36 10.07 15.04
C CYS A 498 6.54 10.24 14.07
N SER A 499 7.61 10.92 14.51
CA SER A 499 8.82 11.08 13.69
C SER A 499 9.52 9.75 13.42
N LYS A 500 9.58 8.85 14.41
CA LYS A 500 10.21 7.53 14.26
C LYS A 500 9.51 6.69 13.19
N TYR A 501 8.18 6.62 13.23
CA TYR A 501 7.40 5.77 12.31
C TYR A 501 6.98 6.48 11.03
N SER A 502 7.37 7.74 10.82
CA SER A 502 6.98 8.50 9.62
C SER A 502 7.33 7.82 8.31
N TYR A 503 8.47 7.11 8.24
CA TYR A 503 8.86 6.35 7.06
C TYR A 503 7.96 5.12 6.86
N SER A 504 7.69 4.38 7.90
CA SER A 504 6.82 3.20 7.86
C SER A 504 5.36 3.60 7.53
N ILE A 505 4.91 4.78 8.01
CA ILE A 505 3.62 5.36 7.62
C ILE A 505 3.55 5.55 6.09
N ILE A 506 4.61 6.07 5.45
CA ILE A 506 4.64 6.22 3.99
C ILE A 506 4.49 4.86 3.31
N LEU A 507 5.09 3.81 3.85
CA LEU A 507 5.06 2.48 3.23
C LEU A 507 3.69 1.81 3.27
N ILE A 508 2.87 2.08 4.31
CA ILE A 508 1.60 1.35 4.54
C ILE A 508 0.34 2.22 4.36
N HIS A 509 0.45 3.55 4.23
CA HIS A 509 -0.71 4.45 4.26
C HIS A 509 -1.75 4.16 3.18
N TRP A 510 -1.33 3.72 2.00
CA TRP A 510 -2.22 3.37 0.90
C TRP A 510 -3.20 2.26 1.31
N TYR A 511 -2.68 1.17 1.85
CA TYR A 511 -3.50 0.07 2.36
C TYR A 511 -4.39 0.53 3.53
N ALA A 512 -3.82 1.25 4.49
CA ALA A 512 -4.55 1.74 5.64
C ALA A 512 -5.70 2.69 5.24
N LEU A 513 -5.47 3.57 4.27
CA LEU A 513 -6.49 4.50 3.78
C LEU A 513 -7.57 3.78 2.97
N PHE A 514 -7.18 3.10 1.90
CA PHE A 514 -8.15 2.59 0.93
C PHE A 514 -8.83 1.30 1.38
N VAL A 515 -8.10 0.36 1.99
CA VAL A 515 -8.68 -0.91 2.40
C VAL A 515 -9.31 -0.81 3.80
N VAL A 516 -8.62 -0.19 4.77
CA VAL A 516 -9.11 -0.17 6.14
C VAL A 516 -10.09 0.99 6.35
N VAL A 517 -9.65 2.25 6.14
CA VAL A 517 -10.46 3.43 6.52
C VAL A 517 -11.63 3.63 5.55
N GLN A 518 -11.37 3.62 4.25
CA GLN A 518 -12.43 3.79 3.26
C GLN A 518 -13.19 2.49 3.01
N GLY A 519 -12.52 1.35 2.87
CA GLY A 519 -13.15 0.08 2.55
C GLY A 519 -13.93 -0.55 3.71
N ARG A 520 -13.33 -0.63 4.92
CA ARG A 520 -13.99 -1.29 6.08
C ARG A 520 -14.81 -0.33 6.94
N PHE A 521 -14.29 0.87 7.20
CA PHE A 521 -15.02 1.85 8.01
C PHE A 521 -15.89 2.80 7.19
N HIS A 522 -15.78 2.76 5.87
CA HIS A 522 -16.51 3.63 4.93
C HIS A 522 -16.35 5.12 5.25
N ILE A 523 -15.17 5.54 5.75
CA ILE A 523 -14.87 6.93 6.06
C ILE A 523 -14.11 7.54 4.89
N THR A 524 -14.82 8.34 4.08
CA THR A 524 -14.27 9.08 2.95
C THR A 524 -14.22 10.58 3.26
N ALA A 525 -13.49 11.35 2.46
CA ALA A 525 -13.43 12.79 2.61
C ALA A 525 -14.80 13.50 2.45
N LEU A 526 -15.80 12.85 1.87
CA LEU A 526 -17.14 13.43 1.65
C LEU A 526 -18.18 13.00 2.69
N ARG A 527 -17.90 11.98 3.53
CA ARG A 527 -18.94 11.34 4.37
C ARG A 527 -19.51 12.22 5.48
N PHE A 528 -18.67 13.00 6.19
CA PHE A 528 -19.10 13.82 7.34
C PHE A 528 -19.13 15.32 7.00
N GLY A 529 -19.62 15.67 5.82
CA GLY A 529 -19.30 16.95 5.21
C GLY A 529 -17.82 16.96 4.79
N CYS A 530 -17.45 17.77 3.81
CA CYS A 530 -16.12 17.66 3.18
C CYS A 530 -14.96 17.85 4.17
N ILE A 531 -14.98 18.92 4.98
CA ILE A 531 -13.89 19.20 5.94
C ILE A 531 -13.81 18.15 7.04
N GLY A 532 -14.96 17.78 7.62
CA GLY A 532 -15.02 16.74 8.66
C GLY A 532 -14.56 15.38 8.16
N GLY A 533 -14.94 15.01 6.94
CA GLY A 533 -14.53 13.78 6.28
C GLY A 533 -13.03 13.72 6.00
N ILE A 534 -12.43 14.82 5.51
CA ILE A 534 -10.97 14.92 5.30
C ILE A 534 -10.24 14.72 6.63
N ILE A 535 -10.63 15.45 7.68
CA ILE A 535 -10.00 15.35 9.01
C ILE A 535 -10.12 13.92 9.55
N ALA A 536 -11.32 13.33 9.50
CA ALA A 536 -11.54 11.98 9.99
C ALA A 536 -10.72 10.94 9.21
N SER A 537 -10.69 11.03 7.87
CA SER A 537 -9.90 10.13 7.02
C SER A 537 -8.40 10.24 7.33
N VAL A 538 -7.87 11.47 7.43
CA VAL A 538 -6.45 11.70 7.69
C VAL A 538 -6.04 11.22 9.08
N VAL A 539 -6.79 11.60 10.12
CA VAL A 539 -6.48 11.26 11.52
C VAL A 539 -6.57 9.74 11.72
N LEU A 540 -7.65 9.11 11.27
CA LEU A 540 -7.84 7.68 11.45
C LEU A 540 -6.79 6.88 10.68
N THR A 541 -6.49 7.26 9.43
CA THR A 541 -5.42 6.62 8.65
C THR A 541 -4.06 6.76 9.34
N PHE A 542 -3.73 7.95 9.84
CA PHE A 542 -2.48 8.18 10.57
C PHE A 542 -2.37 7.30 11.81
N VAL A 543 -3.45 7.16 12.59
CA VAL A 543 -3.51 6.28 13.77
C VAL A 543 -3.34 4.81 13.37
N VAL A 544 -4.09 4.34 12.36
CA VAL A 544 -3.99 2.96 11.87
C VAL A 544 -2.59 2.65 11.38
N CYS A 545 -2.00 3.54 10.56
CA CYS A 545 -0.62 3.40 10.09
C CYS A 545 0.37 3.33 11.27
N THR A 546 0.21 4.20 12.27
CA THR A 546 1.10 4.22 13.43
C THR A 546 1.02 2.91 14.21
N ILE A 547 -0.17 2.37 14.44
CA ILE A 547 -0.36 1.09 15.13
C ILE A 547 0.28 -0.06 14.34
N ILE A 548 0.02 -0.15 13.02
CA ILE A 548 0.63 -1.17 12.16
C ILE A 548 2.15 -1.04 12.20
N SER A 549 2.68 0.18 12.09
CA SER A 549 4.12 0.43 12.09
C SER A 549 4.78 0.07 13.42
N ILE A 550 4.14 0.38 14.55
CA ILE A 550 4.65 -0.01 15.88
C ILE A 550 4.79 -1.54 15.95
N VAL A 551 3.78 -2.26 15.52
CA VAL A 551 3.81 -3.73 15.56
C VAL A 551 4.82 -4.28 14.57
N PHE A 552 4.75 -3.89 13.32
CA PHE A 552 5.52 -4.49 12.24
C PHE A 552 7.02 -4.14 12.32
N ASP A 553 7.36 -2.90 12.65
CA ASP A 553 8.76 -2.49 12.78
C ASP A 553 9.45 -3.16 13.98
N ASN A 554 8.73 -3.36 15.07
CA ASN A 554 9.29 -3.99 16.28
C ASN A 554 9.14 -5.53 16.28
N THR A 555 8.63 -6.13 15.22
CA THR A 555 8.59 -7.59 15.04
C THR A 555 9.37 -8.03 13.81
N VAL A 556 8.86 -7.76 12.61
CA VAL A 556 9.46 -8.24 11.37
C VAL A 556 10.68 -7.43 10.96
N VAL A 557 10.53 -6.09 10.89
CA VAL A 557 11.62 -5.21 10.40
C VAL A 557 12.85 -5.29 11.31
N ILE A 558 12.67 -5.38 12.63
CA ILE A 558 13.80 -5.50 13.56
C ILE A 558 14.59 -6.81 13.33
N VAL A 559 13.90 -7.92 13.06
CA VAL A 559 14.54 -9.21 12.74
C VAL A 559 15.34 -9.10 11.46
N CYS A 560 14.73 -8.56 10.40
CA CYS A 560 15.40 -8.36 9.11
C CYS A 560 16.64 -7.46 9.24
N ASN A 561 16.51 -6.36 10.00
CA ASN A 561 17.62 -5.44 10.24
C ASN A 561 18.77 -6.09 11.02
N VAL A 562 18.49 -6.85 12.08
CA VAL A 562 19.55 -7.53 12.86
C VAL A 562 20.26 -8.60 12.02
N LEU A 563 19.53 -9.33 11.20
CA LEU A 563 20.11 -10.29 10.24
C LEU A 563 21.03 -9.57 9.24
N PHE A 564 20.54 -8.50 8.64
CA PHE A 564 21.30 -7.71 7.66
C PHE A 564 22.56 -7.10 8.28
N ASP A 565 22.47 -6.50 9.47
CA ASP A 565 23.60 -5.88 10.16
C ASP A 565 24.68 -6.90 10.51
N LYS A 566 24.31 -8.12 10.92
CA LYS A 566 25.29 -9.21 11.16
C LYS A 566 25.98 -9.67 9.88
N LEU A 567 25.22 -9.85 8.79
CA LEU A 567 25.77 -10.24 7.50
C LEU A 567 26.71 -9.16 6.94
N SER A 568 26.32 -7.89 7.02
CA SER A 568 27.13 -6.77 6.52
C SER A 568 28.40 -6.54 7.33
N THR A 569 28.37 -6.74 8.66
CA THR A 569 29.56 -6.68 9.52
C THR A 569 30.55 -7.79 9.15
N GLY A 570 30.06 -9.01 8.85
CA GLY A 570 30.89 -10.10 8.35
C GLY A 570 31.58 -9.75 7.03
N LEU A 571 30.86 -9.16 6.09
CA LEU A 571 31.41 -8.70 4.80
C LEU A 571 32.48 -7.62 4.96
N LEU A 572 32.24 -6.62 5.82
CA LEU A 572 33.21 -5.56 6.11
C LEU A 572 34.50 -6.10 6.73
N SER A 573 34.40 -7.08 7.61
CA SER A 573 35.59 -7.70 8.22
C SER A 573 36.44 -8.48 7.20
N LEU A 574 35.80 -9.12 6.22
CA LEU A 574 36.48 -9.82 5.14
C LEU A 574 37.19 -8.84 4.17
N THR A 575 36.56 -7.72 3.84
CA THR A 575 37.14 -6.70 2.95
C THR A 575 38.36 -6.02 3.59
N ASN A 576 38.32 -5.75 4.91
CA ASN A 576 39.46 -5.18 5.63
C ASN A 576 40.63 -6.16 5.73
N LYS A 577 40.38 -7.45 5.99
CA LYS A 577 41.41 -8.50 6.01
C LYS A 577 42.13 -8.66 4.65
N ASN A 578 41.40 -8.48 3.56
CA ASN A 578 41.97 -8.55 2.21
C ASN A 578 42.77 -7.28 1.85
N ARG A 579 42.42 -6.12 2.40
CA ARG A 579 43.22 -4.88 2.26
C ARG A 579 44.52 -4.88 3.05
N GLU A 580 44.55 -5.57 4.19
CA GLU A 580 45.78 -5.74 4.99
C GLU A 580 46.75 -6.77 4.39
N LYS A 581 46.27 -7.62 3.46
CA LYS A 581 47.07 -8.63 2.77
C LYS A 581 47.54 -8.21 1.37
N ALA A 582 47.00 -7.13 0.80
CA ALA A 582 47.41 -6.53 -0.45
C ALA A 582 48.30 -5.28 -0.21
#